data_50f48632e1f9c98c969b2becdd118ab2
#
_entry.id   50f48632e1f9c98c969b2becdd118ab2
#
_cell.length_a   1.000
_cell.length_b   1.000
_cell.length_c   1.000
_cell.angle_alpha   90.00
_cell.angle_beta   90.00
_cell.angle_gamma   90.00
#
_symmetry.space_group_name_H-M   'P 1'
#
loop_
_entity.id
_entity.type
_entity.pdbx_description
1 polymer ?
#
loop_
_entity_poly.entity_id
_entity_poly.type
_entity_poly.pdbx_seq_one_letter_code
_entity_poly.pdbx_strand_id
1 'polypeptide(L)'
;MNKKQLAILERAWEADIAHSLKETRYPIFQSKSKVVQQLAGDGYLEYVEFNDRGITFKGYRITHLGIMAYCQSLPAEEPTEKDDE
;
A
#
# COMPACT_ATOMS: atom_id res chain seq x y z
N MET A 1 -3.54 13.22 3.87
CA MET A 1 -4.30 12.10 3.28
C MET A 1 -5.51 11.80 4.12
N ASN A 2 -6.59 11.37 3.46
CA ASN A 2 -7.79 10.97 4.20
C ASN A 2 -7.66 9.51 4.66
N LYS A 3 -8.63 9.08 5.48
CA LYS A 3 -8.59 7.74 6.07
C LYS A 3 -8.61 6.65 5.01
N LYS A 4 -9.35 6.87 3.93
CA LYS A 4 -9.46 5.86 2.87
C LYS A 4 -8.14 5.67 2.16
N GLN A 5 -7.43 6.77 1.87
CA GLN A 5 -6.12 6.70 1.24
C GLN A 5 -5.11 6.02 2.16
N LEU A 6 -5.13 6.35 3.45
CA LEU A 6 -4.22 5.72 4.42
C LEU A 6 -4.49 4.23 4.54
N ALA A 7 -5.77 3.82 4.54
CA ALA A 7 -6.11 2.41 4.61
C ALA A 7 -5.58 1.65 3.40
N ILE A 8 -5.63 2.27 2.23
CA ILE A 8 -5.11 1.65 1.00
C ILE A 8 -3.58 1.52 1.07
N LEU A 9 -2.90 2.57 1.53
CA LEU A 9 -1.44 2.52 1.66
C LEU A 9 -1.02 1.48 2.70
N GLU A 10 -1.77 1.37 3.79
CA GLU A 10 -1.50 0.35 4.80
C GLU A 10 -1.62 -1.05 4.20
N ARG A 11 -2.68 -1.28 3.43
CA ARG A 11 -2.88 -2.57 2.79
C ARG A 11 -1.75 -2.90 1.82
N ALA A 12 -1.31 -1.91 1.05
CA ALA A 12 -0.21 -2.09 0.12
C ALA A 12 1.10 -2.37 0.84
N TRP A 13 1.33 -1.69 1.95
CA TRP A 13 2.53 -1.91 2.76
C TRP A 13 2.52 -3.29 3.40
N GLU A 14 1.36 -3.73 3.88
CA GLU A 14 1.23 -5.08 4.44
C GLU A 14 1.54 -6.14 3.40
N ALA A 15 1.13 -5.93 2.15
CA ALA A 15 1.46 -6.85 1.07
C ALA A 15 2.97 -6.90 0.83
N ASP A 16 3.63 -5.76 0.92
CA ASP A 16 5.08 -5.68 0.75
C ASP A 16 5.80 -6.39 1.90
N ILE A 17 5.33 -6.19 3.13
CA ILE A 17 5.90 -6.84 4.30
C ILE A 17 5.71 -8.36 4.20
N ALA A 18 4.52 -8.81 3.81
CA ALA A 18 4.25 -10.23 3.66
C ALA A 18 5.18 -10.86 2.63
N HIS A 19 5.45 -10.14 1.55
CA HIS A 19 6.41 -10.60 0.55
C HIS A 19 7.82 -10.70 1.14
N SER A 20 8.23 -9.70 1.91
CA SER A 20 9.55 -9.70 2.56
C SER A 20 9.69 -10.86 3.53
N LEU A 21 8.59 -11.27 4.17
CA LEU A 21 8.58 -12.42 5.08
C LEU A 21 8.35 -13.74 4.34
N LYS A 22 8.30 -13.71 3.01
CA LYS A 22 8.10 -14.87 2.14
C LYS A 22 6.75 -15.54 2.35
N GLU A 23 5.77 -14.78 2.85
CA GLU A 23 4.41 -15.29 3.04
C GLU A 23 3.61 -15.23 1.75
N THR A 24 3.98 -14.31 0.84
CA THR A 24 3.35 -14.20 -0.47
C THR A 24 4.42 -14.21 -1.55
N ARG A 25 4.00 -14.60 -2.76
CA ARG A 25 4.92 -14.66 -3.90
C ARG A 25 5.25 -13.28 -4.46
N TYR A 26 4.28 -12.36 -4.39
CA TYR A 26 4.44 -11.03 -4.98
C TYR A 26 4.01 -9.96 -4.00
N PRO A 27 4.70 -8.80 -3.98
CA PRO A 27 4.37 -7.70 -3.05
C PRO A 27 3.28 -6.79 -3.61
N ILE A 28 2.20 -7.37 -4.12
CA ILE A 28 1.15 -6.61 -4.79
C ILE A 28 -0.22 -6.94 -4.21
N PHE A 29 -1.14 -6.00 -4.38
CA PHE A 29 -2.55 -6.25 -4.10
C PHE A 29 -3.37 -5.79 -5.31
N GLN A 30 -4.56 -6.35 -5.43
CA GLN A 30 -5.43 -6.05 -6.56
C GLN A 30 -6.58 -5.17 -6.11
N SER A 31 -6.94 -4.19 -6.93
CA SER A 31 -8.06 -3.30 -6.63
C SER A 31 -8.54 -2.63 -7.91
N LYS A 32 -9.84 -2.37 -7.95
CA LYS A 32 -10.46 -1.61 -9.03
C LYS A 32 -10.90 -0.23 -8.56
N SER A 33 -10.51 0.16 -7.35
CA SER A 33 -10.90 1.43 -6.76
C SER A 33 -10.27 2.61 -7.50
N LYS A 34 -11.05 3.66 -7.72
CA LYS A 34 -10.52 4.89 -8.30
C LYS A 34 -9.51 5.57 -7.38
N VAL A 35 -9.68 5.41 -6.06
CA VAL A 35 -8.74 5.97 -5.10
C VAL A 35 -7.37 5.32 -5.27
N VAL A 36 -7.33 4.00 -5.51
CA VAL A 36 -6.08 3.30 -5.77
C VAL A 36 -5.43 3.84 -7.04
N GLN A 37 -6.22 4.07 -8.09
CA GLN A 37 -5.71 4.61 -9.35
C GLN A 37 -5.15 6.02 -9.15
N GLN A 38 -5.81 6.84 -8.34
CA GLN A 38 -5.32 8.18 -8.03
C GLN A 38 -3.99 8.13 -7.27
N LEU A 39 -3.88 7.26 -6.28
CA LEU A 39 -2.64 7.11 -5.54
C LEU A 39 -1.50 6.65 -6.45
N ALA A 40 -1.80 5.77 -7.39
CA ALA A 40 -0.80 5.34 -8.37
C ALA A 40 -0.40 6.50 -9.27
N GLY A 41 -1.36 7.31 -9.71
CA GLY A 41 -1.06 8.48 -10.54
C GLY A 41 -0.23 9.51 -9.80
N ASP A 42 -0.35 9.60 -8.49
CA ASP A 42 0.40 10.53 -7.66
C ASP A 42 1.77 9.98 -7.25
N GLY A 43 2.07 8.73 -7.60
CA GLY A 43 3.37 8.15 -7.30
C GLY A 43 3.45 7.40 -5.98
N TYR A 44 2.37 7.29 -5.23
CA TYR A 44 2.37 6.58 -3.95
C TYR A 44 2.24 5.08 -4.12
N LEU A 45 1.65 4.65 -5.23
CA LEU A 45 1.54 3.25 -5.60
C LEU A 45 2.08 3.09 -7.01
N GLU A 46 2.45 1.85 -7.35
CA GLU A 46 2.95 1.54 -8.69
C GLU A 46 2.17 0.35 -9.21
N TYR A 47 1.64 0.48 -10.44
CA TYR A 47 1.00 -0.63 -11.11
C TYR A 47 2.09 -1.52 -11.71
N VAL A 48 2.04 -2.81 -11.38
CA VAL A 48 3.05 -3.75 -11.86
C VAL A 48 2.39 -5.02 -12.38
N GLU A 49 3.10 -5.68 -13.30
CA GLU A 49 2.67 -6.96 -13.84
C GLU A 49 3.84 -7.94 -13.72
N PHE A 50 3.52 -9.14 -13.29
CA PHE A 50 4.48 -10.22 -13.22
C PHE A 50 4.03 -11.35 -14.12
N ASN A 51 4.93 -11.89 -14.93
CA ASN A 51 4.65 -13.03 -15.77
C ASN A 51 5.40 -14.25 -15.20
N ASP A 52 4.65 -15.29 -14.84
CA ASP A 52 5.22 -16.50 -14.27
C ASP A 52 4.56 -17.69 -14.94
N ARG A 53 5.35 -18.45 -15.71
CA ARG A 53 4.90 -19.66 -16.38
C ARG A 53 3.69 -19.41 -17.29
N GLY A 54 3.70 -18.28 -17.98
CA GLY A 54 2.62 -17.94 -18.91
C GLY A 54 1.41 -17.31 -18.25
N ILE A 55 1.41 -17.15 -16.93
CA ILE A 55 0.32 -16.50 -16.21
C ILE A 55 0.79 -15.11 -15.81
N THR A 56 -0.05 -14.10 -16.12
CA THR A 56 0.25 -12.71 -15.77
C THR A 56 -0.49 -12.33 -14.50
N PHE A 57 0.26 -11.88 -13.49
CA PHE A 57 -0.29 -11.36 -12.25
C PHE A 57 -0.15 -9.85 -12.27
N LYS A 58 -1.24 -9.14 -12.03
CA LYS A 58 -1.31 -7.68 -12.09
C LYS A 58 -1.75 -7.14 -10.75
N GLY A 59 -1.20 -6.00 -10.35
CA GLY A 59 -1.61 -5.38 -9.11
C GLY A 59 -0.84 -4.11 -8.84
N TYR A 60 -0.99 -3.60 -7.61
CA TYR A 60 -0.33 -2.38 -7.18
C TYR A 60 0.60 -2.70 -6.02
N ARG A 61 1.72 -2.02 -6.00
CA ARG A 61 2.67 -2.11 -4.88
C ARG A 61 2.91 -0.71 -4.33
N ILE A 62 3.27 -0.64 -3.05
CA ILE A 62 3.60 0.64 -2.45
C ILE A 62 4.99 1.07 -2.93
N THR A 63 5.14 2.37 -3.20
CA THR A 63 6.44 2.94 -3.56
C THR A 63 7.11 3.49 -2.30
N HIS A 64 8.38 3.84 -2.42
CA HIS A 64 9.09 4.51 -1.32
C HIS A 64 8.35 5.80 -0.92
N LEU A 65 7.90 6.56 -1.92
CA LEU A 65 7.11 7.77 -1.67
C LEU A 65 5.83 7.45 -0.90
N GLY A 66 5.16 6.35 -1.25
CA GLY A 66 3.95 5.92 -0.55
C GLY A 66 4.23 5.58 0.91
N ILE A 67 5.33 4.87 1.18
CA ILE A 67 5.72 4.53 2.55
C ILE A 67 5.97 5.81 3.34
N MET A 68 6.72 6.74 2.77
CA MET A 68 7.01 8.01 3.44
C MET A 68 5.75 8.79 3.73
N ALA A 69 4.85 8.89 2.75
CA ALA A 69 3.59 9.62 2.92
C ALA A 69 2.73 8.97 4.01
N TYR A 70 2.68 7.66 4.04
CA TYR A 70 1.92 6.95 5.06
C TYR A 70 2.47 7.25 6.45
N CYS A 71 3.79 7.13 6.63
CA CYS A 71 4.43 7.39 7.91
C CYS A 71 4.25 8.83 8.37
N GLN A 72 4.36 9.78 7.45
CA GLN A 72 4.21 11.20 7.78
C GLN A 72 2.77 11.57 8.10
N SER A 73 1.81 10.82 7.60
CA SER A 73 0.39 11.10 7.80
C SER A 73 -0.18 10.47 9.07
N LEU A 74 0.57 9.56 9.70
CA LEU A 74 0.11 8.96 10.96
C LEU A 74 0.25 9.97 12.08
N PRO A 75 -0.70 9.98 13.05
CA PRO A 75 -0.56 10.82 14.23
C PRO A 75 0.70 10.43 14.98
N ALA A 76 1.44 11.38 15.38
CA ALA A 76 2.61 11.10 16.21
C ALA A 76 2.12 10.59 17.53
N GLU A 77 2.15 9.82 17.97
CA GLU A 77 1.58 9.29 18.77
C GLU A 77 0.84 9.58 19.56
N GLU A 78 0.36 9.84 19.59
CA GLU A 78 -0.44 10.18 19.84
C GLU A 78 -1.03 9.43 20.45
N PRO A 79 -0.70 9.59 21.25
CA PRO A 79 -1.16 9.01 21.61
C PRO A 79 -1.94 8.62 22.11
N THR A 80 -1.97 8.80 22.06
CA THR A 80 -2.77 8.58 22.30
C THR A 80 -3.60 8.24 22.59
N GLU A 81 -3.64 8.48 22.70
CA GLU A 81 -4.35 8.32 22.76
C GLU A 81 -5.17 7.97 22.86
N LYS A 82 -5.17 8.15 23.11
CA LYS A 82 -5.92 7.97 23.15
C LYS A 82 -6.69 7.49 23.31
N ASP A 83 -6.60 7.80 23.42
CA ASP A 83 -7.29 7.53 23.49
C ASP A 83 -7.99 7.17 23.73
N ASP A 84 -7.94 7.54 23.98
CA ASP A 84 -8.52 7.39 24.16
C ASP A 84 -9.14 7.04 24.32
N GLU A 85 -8.99 7.44 24.45
CA GLU A 85 -9.41 7.22 24.54
C GLU A 85 -9.82 6.73 24.81
#